data_f8f3b2d1f0843c0ca0500f8fbb2e9153
#
_entry.id   f8f3b2d1f0843c0ca0500f8fbb2e9153
#
_cell.length_a   1.000
_cell.length_b   1.000
_cell.length_c   1.000
_cell.angle_alpha   90.00
_cell.angle_beta   90.00
_cell.angle_gamma   90.00
#
_symmetry.space_group_name_H-M   'P 1'
#
loop_
_entity.id
_entity.type
_entity.pdbx_description
1 polymer ?
#
loop_
_entity_poly.entity_id
_entity_poly.type
_entity_poly.pdbx_seq_one_letter_code
_entity_poly.pdbx_strand_id
1 'polypeptide(L)'
;AKTHGNELQILQDISMQIALSDSARFLLDEQPTKSAALKKQLNQYRSVNQFFDVMYCFYQKDQYLFNHMTSMSIDLFCDTAYRLENYNPEELKELLCTTQKKLMVLSEETVEGELVYFYDVQARNVIYIYPVAPKYDTILIFFIGADHYDDLFADEQGNQRNTWLIYNGKVVAESESEEIDDELLLSQIGDENEQKQVKIEGKNYLLTKETDDVGFSYVAVQPMNVFTDRLRIHLW
;
A
#
# COMPACT_ATOMS: atom_id res chain seq x y z
N ALA A 1 5.64 12.29 -4.62
CA ALA A 1 6.38 11.33 -5.46
C ALA A 1 7.67 10.85 -4.80
N LYS A 2 8.62 11.71 -4.45
CA LYS A 2 9.93 11.27 -3.90
C LYS A 2 9.82 10.50 -2.58
N THR A 3 8.96 10.89 -1.66
CA THR A 3 8.82 10.23 -0.35
C THR A 3 8.31 8.81 -0.52
N HIS A 4 7.22 8.62 -1.24
CA HIS A 4 6.65 7.30 -1.51
C HIS A 4 7.60 6.40 -2.32
N GLY A 5 8.34 6.95 -3.30
CA GLY A 5 9.35 6.20 -4.03
C GLY A 5 10.47 5.66 -3.11
N ASN A 6 10.88 6.43 -2.10
CA ASN A 6 11.83 5.97 -1.08
C ASN A 6 11.24 4.85 -0.21
N GLU A 7 9.97 4.94 0.16
CA GLU A 7 9.27 3.92 0.94
C GLU A 7 9.16 2.60 0.17
N LEU A 8 8.77 2.66 -1.12
CA LEU A 8 8.76 1.49 -1.99
C LEU A 8 10.14 0.84 -2.11
N GLN A 9 11.20 1.65 -2.18
CA GLN A 9 12.57 1.14 -2.18
C GLN A 9 12.89 0.41 -0.87
N ILE A 10 12.45 0.92 0.27
CA ILE A 10 12.61 0.24 1.57
C ILE A 10 11.88 -1.11 1.58
N LEU A 11 10.63 -1.21 1.08
CA LEU A 11 9.92 -2.48 0.98
C LEU A 11 10.67 -3.48 0.10
N GLN A 12 11.23 -3.02 -1.01
CA GLN A 12 12.05 -3.83 -1.89
C GLN A 12 13.32 -4.31 -1.20
N ASP A 13 14.02 -3.43 -0.48
CA ASP A 13 15.25 -3.76 0.24
C ASP A 13 14.99 -4.79 1.34
N ILE A 14 13.89 -4.67 2.08
CA ILE A 14 13.46 -5.67 3.07
C ILE A 14 13.24 -7.02 2.39
N SER A 15 12.55 -7.04 1.24
CA SER A 15 12.31 -8.26 0.47
C SER A 15 13.62 -8.93 0.04
N MET A 16 14.57 -8.14 -0.45
CA MET A 16 15.90 -8.63 -0.83
C MET A 16 16.68 -9.17 0.38
N GLN A 17 16.65 -8.49 1.51
CA GLN A 17 17.34 -8.94 2.72
C GLN A 17 16.76 -10.24 3.26
N ILE A 18 15.44 -10.41 3.23
CA ILE A 18 14.80 -11.69 3.58
C ILE A 18 15.17 -12.79 2.59
N ALA A 19 15.20 -12.49 1.28
CA ALA A 19 15.62 -13.44 0.25
C ALA A 19 17.06 -13.96 0.45
N LEU A 20 17.95 -13.12 0.97
CA LEU A 20 19.34 -13.46 1.24
C LEU A 20 19.54 -14.14 2.60
N SER A 21 18.57 -14.06 3.50
CA SER A 21 18.66 -14.68 4.81
C SER A 21 18.34 -16.18 4.77
N ASP A 22 18.84 -16.93 5.74
CA ASP A 22 18.50 -18.35 5.90
C ASP A 22 17.01 -18.56 6.21
N SER A 23 16.33 -17.55 6.72
CA SER A 23 14.89 -17.58 7.03
C SER A 23 14.02 -17.72 5.77
N ALA A 24 14.45 -17.23 4.60
CA ALA A 24 13.71 -17.40 3.34
C ALA A 24 13.66 -18.85 2.84
N ARG A 25 14.34 -19.78 3.48
CA ARG A 25 14.42 -21.21 3.10
C ARG A 25 13.72 -22.11 4.13
N PHE A 26 12.85 -21.54 4.92
CA PHE A 26 12.26 -22.23 6.03
C PHE A 26 11.10 -23.13 5.61
N LEU A 27 11.15 -24.41 6.03
CA LEU A 27 10.02 -25.34 6.05
C LEU A 27 9.67 -25.60 7.52
N LEU A 28 8.40 -25.49 7.86
CA LEU A 28 7.90 -25.60 9.24
C LEU A 28 8.34 -26.87 9.96
N ASP A 29 8.41 -27.97 9.24
CA ASP A 29 8.71 -29.28 9.79
C ASP A 29 10.18 -29.47 10.18
N GLU A 30 11.08 -28.62 9.69
CA GLU A 30 12.51 -28.90 9.83
C GLU A 30 13.18 -28.19 11.03
N GLN A 31 12.70 -27.00 11.47
CA GLN A 31 13.38 -26.29 12.58
C GLN A 31 12.54 -25.22 13.29
N PRO A 32 11.91 -25.53 14.44
CA PRO A 32 11.13 -24.55 15.23
C PRO A 32 11.93 -23.31 15.72
N THR A 33 13.26 -23.45 15.86
CA THR A 33 14.13 -22.35 16.31
C THR A 33 14.25 -21.23 15.27
N LYS A 34 14.07 -21.54 13.99
CA LYS A 34 14.12 -20.55 12.92
C LYS A 34 12.93 -19.58 12.95
N SER A 35 11.77 -20.04 13.43
CA SER A 35 10.60 -19.16 13.57
C SER A 35 10.86 -17.99 14.54
N ALA A 36 11.55 -18.24 15.64
CA ALA A 36 11.94 -17.19 16.58
C ALA A 36 12.94 -16.19 15.96
N ALA A 37 13.89 -16.69 15.17
CA ALA A 37 14.85 -15.85 14.47
C ALA A 37 14.15 -14.98 13.40
N LEU A 38 13.23 -15.55 12.62
CA LEU A 38 12.44 -14.82 11.65
C LEU A 38 11.59 -13.73 12.33
N LYS A 39 10.84 -14.06 13.38
CA LYS A 39 10.03 -13.09 14.14
C LYS A 39 10.88 -11.93 14.65
N LYS A 40 12.08 -12.22 15.19
CA LYS A 40 13.02 -11.20 15.62
C LYS A 40 13.46 -10.30 14.47
N GLN A 41 13.76 -10.86 13.31
CA GLN A 41 14.13 -10.12 12.10
C GLN A 41 12.97 -9.23 11.61
N LEU A 42 11.74 -9.76 11.54
CA LEU A 42 10.57 -8.99 11.18
C LEU A 42 10.31 -7.83 12.15
N ASN A 43 10.53 -8.04 13.46
CA ASN A 43 10.43 -6.98 14.46
C ASN A 43 11.49 -5.88 14.27
N GLN A 44 12.71 -6.23 13.85
CA GLN A 44 13.75 -5.24 13.54
C GLN A 44 13.33 -4.35 12.37
N TYR A 45 12.79 -4.92 11.29
CA TYR A 45 12.30 -4.13 10.16
C TYR A 45 11.16 -3.18 10.55
N ARG A 46 10.19 -3.68 11.32
CA ARG A 46 9.07 -2.88 11.81
C ARG A 46 9.53 -1.74 12.71
N SER A 47 10.45 -1.98 13.63
CA SER A 47 10.89 -0.95 14.60
C SER A 47 11.71 0.18 13.97
N VAL A 48 12.27 -0.04 12.79
CA VAL A 48 13.04 0.98 12.06
C VAL A 48 12.16 1.74 11.06
N ASN A 49 11.11 1.11 10.54
CA ASN A 49 10.25 1.67 9.51
C ASN A 49 8.86 1.90 10.09
N GLN A 50 8.42 3.16 10.15
CA GLN A 50 7.16 3.57 10.76
C GLN A 50 6.01 3.73 9.76
N PHE A 51 6.27 3.58 8.46
CA PHE A 51 5.26 3.80 7.42
C PHE A 51 4.38 2.58 7.12
N PHE A 52 4.66 1.42 7.68
CA PHE A 52 3.77 0.27 7.64
C PHE A 52 3.45 -0.24 9.05
N ASP A 53 2.20 -0.62 9.28
CA ASP A 53 1.71 -1.02 10.59
C ASP A 53 2.10 -2.45 10.91
N VAL A 54 1.91 -3.33 9.93
CA VAL A 54 2.22 -4.75 10.07
C VAL A 54 2.81 -5.32 8.80
N MET A 55 3.68 -6.29 8.96
CA MET A 55 4.28 -7.06 7.87
C MET A 55 4.18 -8.55 8.16
N TYR A 56 3.74 -9.31 7.16
CA TYR A 56 3.76 -10.77 7.18
C TYR A 56 4.76 -11.31 6.16
N CYS A 57 5.47 -12.36 6.55
CA CYS A 57 6.21 -13.22 5.65
C CYS A 57 5.39 -14.50 5.43
N PHE A 58 4.92 -14.71 4.21
CA PHE A 58 4.10 -15.85 3.84
C PHE A 58 4.90 -16.87 3.01
N TYR A 59 4.99 -18.08 3.55
CA TYR A 59 5.57 -19.23 2.87
C TYR A 59 4.46 -20.01 2.16
N GLN A 60 4.34 -19.80 0.85
CA GLN A 60 3.23 -20.33 0.06
C GLN A 60 3.17 -21.87 0.06
N LYS A 61 4.32 -22.56 0.03
CA LYS A 61 4.38 -24.03 0.11
C LYS A 61 3.90 -24.60 1.42
N ASP A 62 4.27 -23.94 2.52
CA ASP A 62 3.89 -24.34 3.87
C ASP A 62 2.49 -23.84 4.23
N GLN A 63 1.92 -22.94 3.43
CA GLN A 63 0.65 -22.25 3.68
C GLN A 63 0.60 -21.58 5.06
N TYR A 64 1.73 -20.92 5.43
CA TYR A 64 1.91 -20.38 6.77
C TYR A 64 2.52 -19.00 6.74
N LEU A 65 1.95 -18.10 7.57
CA LEU A 65 2.37 -16.71 7.71
C LEU A 65 3.05 -16.47 9.07
N PHE A 66 4.03 -15.58 9.05
CA PHE A 66 4.71 -15.08 10.22
C PHE A 66 4.72 -13.57 10.24
N ASN A 67 4.36 -12.96 11.36
CA ASN A 67 4.70 -11.58 11.65
C ASN A 67 5.69 -11.52 12.85
N HIS A 68 5.99 -10.34 13.35
CA HIS A 68 6.93 -10.16 14.47
C HIS A 68 6.44 -10.77 15.79
N MET A 69 5.14 -11.03 15.98
CA MET A 69 4.54 -11.53 17.22
C MET A 69 4.02 -12.94 17.05
N THR A 70 3.30 -13.20 16.00
CA THR A 70 2.53 -14.45 15.84
C THR A 70 2.88 -15.19 14.55
N SER A 71 2.29 -16.35 14.40
CA SER A 71 2.33 -17.15 13.18
C SER A 71 1.04 -17.94 13.07
N MET A 72 0.53 -18.08 11.85
CA MET A 72 -0.76 -18.73 11.59
C MET A 72 -0.81 -19.36 10.20
N SER A 73 -1.74 -20.31 10.01
CA SER A 73 -2.04 -20.85 8.68
C SER A 73 -2.72 -19.78 7.80
N ILE A 74 -2.66 -19.98 6.48
CA ILE A 74 -3.36 -19.10 5.54
C ILE A 74 -4.88 -19.16 5.73
N ASP A 75 -5.44 -20.32 6.09
CA ASP A 75 -6.87 -20.46 6.37
C ASP A 75 -7.28 -19.57 7.54
N LEU A 76 -6.56 -19.66 8.67
CA LEU A 76 -6.84 -18.83 9.83
C LEU A 76 -6.67 -17.33 9.52
N PHE A 77 -5.67 -17.00 8.68
CA PHE A 77 -5.44 -15.63 8.25
C PHE A 77 -6.62 -15.07 7.45
N CYS A 78 -7.08 -15.78 6.42
CA CYS A 78 -8.14 -15.32 5.54
C CYS A 78 -9.54 -15.46 6.15
N ASP A 79 -9.79 -16.50 6.94
CA ASP A 79 -11.14 -16.77 7.47
C ASP A 79 -11.46 -15.93 8.70
N THR A 80 -10.44 -15.63 9.53
CA THR A 80 -10.70 -15.07 10.87
C THR A 80 -9.85 -13.85 11.18
N ALA A 81 -8.52 -13.90 10.90
CA ALA A 81 -7.62 -12.85 11.35
C ALA A 81 -7.76 -11.56 10.52
N TYR A 82 -8.02 -11.67 9.22
CA TYR A 82 -8.15 -10.54 8.33
C TYR A 82 -9.30 -10.73 7.34
N ARG A 83 -10.34 -9.94 7.49
CA ARG A 83 -11.43 -9.83 6.53
C ARG A 83 -11.24 -8.54 5.77
N LEU A 84 -11.15 -8.62 4.45
CA LEU A 84 -11.07 -7.48 3.55
C LEU A 84 -12.45 -7.23 2.95
N GLU A 85 -12.84 -5.96 2.84
CA GLU A 85 -14.15 -5.57 2.35
C GLU A 85 -14.43 -6.09 0.93
N ASN A 86 -13.43 -6.01 0.05
CA ASN A 86 -13.56 -6.34 -1.37
C ASN A 86 -13.14 -7.78 -1.73
N TYR A 87 -12.77 -8.60 -0.75
CA TYR A 87 -12.33 -9.98 -0.98
C TYR A 87 -13.02 -10.95 -0.03
N ASN A 88 -13.64 -11.98 -0.55
CA ASN A 88 -14.01 -13.10 0.31
C ASN A 88 -12.77 -13.93 0.69
N PRO A 89 -12.84 -14.76 1.77
CA PRO A 89 -11.69 -15.53 2.25
C PRO A 89 -11.02 -16.42 1.20
N GLU A 90 -11.82 -17.08 0.35
CA GLU A 90 -11.31 -17.97 -0.70
C GLU A 90 -10.57 -17.20 -1.80
N GLU A 91 -11.11 -16.05 -2.22
CA GLU A 91 -10.49 -15.16 -3.21
C GLU A 91 -9.17 -14.60 -2.69
N LEU A 92 -9.14 -14.15 -1.43
CA LEU A 92 -7.91 -13.65 -0.80
C LEU A 92 -6.86 -14.77 -0.70
N LYS A 93 -7.27 -15.96 -0.28
CA LYS A 93 -6.40 -17.14 -0.21
C LYS A 93 -5.84 -17.52 -1.58
N GLU A 94 -6.68 -17.59 -2.60
CA GLU A 94 -6.24 -17.87 -3.98
C GLU A 94 -5.24 -16.83 -4.46
N LEU A 95 -5.53 -15.55 -4.23
CA LEU A 95 -4.65 -14.44 -4.57
C LEU A 95 -3.27 -14.57 -3.91
N LEU A 96 -3.22 -14.82 -2.60
CA LEU A 96 -1.97 -14.93 -1.85
C LEU A 96 -1.20 -16.22 -2.18
N CYS A 97 -1.89 -17.33 -2.47
CA CYS A 97 -1.27 -18.58 -2.87
C CYS A 97 -0.76 -18.58 -4.32
N THR A 98 -1.19 -17.63 -5.14
CA THR A 98 -0.68 -17.48 -6.51
C THR A 98 0.74 -16.90 -6.47
N THR A 99 1.66 -17.51 -7.22
CA THR A 99 3.05 -17.05 -7.29
C THR A 99 3.13 -15.65 -7.90
N GLN A 100 3.49 -14.67 -7.10
CA GLN A 100 3.66 -13.29 -7.54
C GLN A 100 5.07 -13.10 -8.11
N LYS A 101 5.17 -12.55 -9.32
CA LYS A 101 6.46 -12.22 -9.96
C LYS A 101 6.82 -10.74 -9.85
N LYS A 102 5.85 -9.91 -9.50
CA LYS A 102 5.98 -8.44 -9.38
C LYS A 102 5.22 -7.96 -8.16
N LEU A 103 5.50 -6.74 -7.75
CA LEU A 103 4.68 -6.03 -6.80
C LEU A 103 3.21 -6.09 -7.23
N MET A 104 2.35 -6.46 -6.28
CA MET A 104 0.90 -6.29 -6.37
C MET A 104 0.46 -5.33 -5.27
N VAL A 105 -0.49 -4.49 -5.58
CA VAL A 105 -1.07 -3.54 -4.63
C VAL A 105 -2.58 -3.76 -4.63
N LEU A 106 -3.14 -4.00 -3.45
CA LEU A 106 -4.57 -3.92 -3.23
C LEU A 106 -4.87 -2.49 -2.81
N SER A 107 -5.88 -1.89 -3.43
CA SER A 107 -6.35 -0.55 -3.08
C SER A 107 -6.82 -0.51 -1.63
N GLU A 108 -7.09 0.67 -1.14
CA GLU A 108 -7.54 0.89 0.22
C GLU A 108 -8.69 -0.03 0.60
N GLU A 109 -8.44 -0.89 1.60
CA GLU A 109 -9.35 -1.92 2.08
C GLU A 109 -9.72 -1.65 3.52
N THR A 110 -11.01 -1.77 3.84
CA THR A 110 -11.42 -1.87 5.24
C THR A 110 -11.04 -3.26 5.75
N VAL A 111 -10.16 -3.29 6.73
CA VAL A 111 -9.67 -4.54 7.35
C VAL A 111 -10.39 -4.74 8.66
N GLU A 112 -11.12 -5.84 8.79
CA GLU A 112 -11.71 -6.30 10.04
C GLU A 112 -10.94 -7.54 10.53
N GLY A 113 -10.61 -7.63 11.82
CA GLY A 113 -9.92 -8.79 12.36
C GLY A 113 -10.36 -9.14 13.78
N GLU A 114 -10.57 -10.41 14.06
CA GLU A 114 -11.00 -10.90 15.38
C GLU A 114 -9.82 -11.34 16.27
N LEU A 115 -8.66 -11.66 15.69
CA LEU A 115 -7.50 -12.21 16.42
C LEU A 115 -6.36 -11.22 16.64
N VAL A 116 -6.52 -9.99 16.20
CA VAL A 116 -5.46 -9.00 16.31
C VAL A 116 -5.61 -8.23 17.62
N TYR A 117 -5.11 -8.76 18.69
CA TYR A 117 -5.18 -8.18 20.04
C TYR A 117 -4.54 -6.78 20.19
N PHE A 118 -4.00 -6.20 19.12
CA PHE A 118 -3.18 -4.99 19.20
C PHE A 118 -3.44 -3.93 18.11
N TYR A 119 -4.40 -4.13 17.23
CA TYR A 119 -4.78 -3.16 16.23
C TYR A 119 -6.27 -2.87 16.32
N ASP A 120 -6.60 -1.60 16.31
CA ASP A 120 -7.99 -1.14 16.21
C ASP A 120 -8.52 -1.57 14.84
N VAL A 121 -9.53 -2.41 14.85
CA VAL A 121 -9.84 -3.41 13.85
C VAL A 121 -10.72 -2.87 12.71
N GLN A 122 -10.84 -1.57 12.59
CA GLN A 122 -11.52 -0.91 11.45
C GLN A 122 -10.59 0.12 10.81
N ALA A 123 -9.37 -0.27 10.48
CA ALA A 123 -8.45 0.61 9.80
C ALA A 123 -8.52 0.37 8.29
N ARG A 124 -8.65 1.45 7.53
CA ARG A 124 -8.45 1.42 6.09
C ARG A 124 -6.96 1.25 5.81
N ASN A 125 -6.60 0.28 4.99
CA ASN A 125 -5.22 -0.04 4.68
C ASN A 125 -5.03 -0.23 3.18
N VAL A 126 -3.89 0.23 2.69
CA VAL A 126 -3.35 -0.20 1.39
C VAL A 126 -2.42 -1.39 1.63
N ILE A 127 -2.59 -2.45 0.85
CA ILE A 127 -1.85 -3.69 1.06
C ILE A 127 -0.87 -3.91 -0.08
N TYR A 128 0.42 -4.00 0.24
CA TYR A 128 1.49 -4.28 -0.72
C TYR A 128 1.94 -5.72 -0.59
N ILE A 129 1.94 -6.46 -1.70
CA ILE A 129 2.37 -7.85 -1.77
C ILE A 129 3.64 -7.91 -2.61
N TYR A 130 4.77 -8.18 -1.97
CA TYR A 130 6.09 -8.25 -2.58
C TYR A 130 6.60 -9.68 -2.69
N PRO A 131 7.03 -10.14 -3.88
CA PRO A 131 7.74 -11.42 -4.00
C PRO A 131 9.12 -11.32 -3.38
N VAL A 132 9.47 -12.28 -2.51
CA VAL A 132 10.79 -12.34 -1.86
C VAL A 132 11.79 -13.05 -2.77
N ALA A 133 11.48 -14.28 -3.13
CA ALA A 133 12.29 -15.10 -4.00
C ALA A 133 11.39 -16.10 -4.74
N PRO A 134 11.14 -15.93 -6.03
CA PRO A 134 10.18 -16.76 -6.76
C PRO A 134 10.44 -18.26 -6.63
N LYS A 135 11.73 -18.67 -6.56
CA LYS A 135 12.12 -20.07 -6.38
C LYS A 135 11.81 -20.65 -4.98
N TYR A 136 11.50 -19.82 -4.01
CA TYR A 136 11.19 -20.24 -2.63
C TYR A 136 9.71 -20.11 -2.29
N ASP A 137 8.91 -19.62 -3.23
CA ASP A 137 7.48 -19.39 -3.04
C ASP A 137 7.19 -18.63 -1.74
N THR A 138 7.86 -17.49 -1.59
CA THR A 138 7.73 -16.61 -0.41
C THR A 138 7.35 -15.21 -0.85
N ILE A 139 6.37 -14.62 -0.18
CA ILE A 139 5.96 -13.24 -0.38
C ILE A 139 5.96 -12.47 0.96
N LEU A 140 6.15 -11.16 0.89
CA LEU A 140 5.90 -10.24 1.99
C LEU A 140 4.60 -9.50 1.74
N ILE A 141 3.80 -9.36 2.78
CA ILE A 141 2.54 -8.64 2.78
C ILE A 141 2.68 -7.49 3.76
N PHE A 142 2.60 -6.25 3.28
CA PHE A 142 2.68 -5.04 4.10
C PHE A 142 1.32 -4.37 4.15
N PHE A 143 0.88 -4.03 5.35
CA PHE A 143 -0.31 -3.25 5.60
C PHE A 143 0.12 -1.83 5.97
N ILE A 144 -0.35 -0.86 5.21
CA ILE A 144 -0.05 0.56 5.38
C ILE A 144 -1.37 1.28 5.64
N GLY A 145 -1.50 1.90 6.80
CA GLY A 145 -2.71 2.62 7.18
C GLY A 145 -3.02 3.78 6.23
N ALA A 146 -4.28 4.06 6.01
CA ALA A 146 -4.71 5.15 5.13
C ALA A 146 -4.27 6.53 5.63
N ASP A 147 -4.18 6.72 6.96
CA ASP A 147 -3.67 7.94 7.60
C ASP A 147 -2.23 8.30 7.17
N HIS A 148 -1.41 7.28 6.83
CA HIS A 148 -0.09 7.52 6.25
C HIS A 148 -0.18 8.28 4.92
N TYR A 149 -1.18 7.96 4.09
CA TYR A 149 -1.39 8.65 2.81
C TYR A 149 -1.98 10.04 3.01
N ASP A 150 -2.82 10.24 4.02
CA ASP A 150 -3.32 11.56 4.39
C ASP A 150 -2.15 12.52 4.71
N ASP A 151 -1.17 12.06 5.49
CA ASP A 151 0.04 12.80 5.79
C ASP A 151 0.92 13.03 4.55
N LEU A 152 1.03 12.02 3.68
CA LEU A 152 1.80 12.10 2.44
C LEU A 152 1.23 13.13 1.45
N PHE A 153 -0.09 13.28 1.42
CA PHE A 153 -0.82 14.15 0.49
C PHE A 153 -1.07 15.54 1.06
N ALA A 154 -0.86 15.77 2.35
CA ALA A 154 -0.98 17.08 2.97
C ALA A 154 0.04 18.08 2.40
N ASP A 155 -0.29 19.36 2.42
CA ASP A 155 0.65 20.42 2.12
C ASP A 155 1.56 20.74 3.33
N GLU A 156 2.54 21.64 3.14
CA GLU A 156 3.47 22.05 4.20
C GLU A 156 2.76 22.67 5.43
N GLN A 157 1.49 23.03 5.30
CA GLN A 157 0.65 23.59 6.37
C GLN A 157 -0.29 22.54 6.99
N GLY A 158 -0.21 21.28 6.51
CA GLY A 158 -1.06 20.17 6.96
C GLY A 158 -2.47 20.18 6.37
N ASN A 159 -2.75 21.00 5.34
CA ASN A 159 -4.04 20.96 4.68
C ASN A 159 -4.08 19.83 3.66
N GLN A 160 -5.17 19.10 3.67
CA GLN A 160 -5.42 18.06 2.70
C GLN A 160 -5.63 18.66 1.29
N ARG A 161 -5.13 17.95 0.28
CA ARG A 161 -5.30 18.29 -1.13
C ARG A 161 -6.10 17.19 -1.80
N ASN A 162 -6.81 17.54 -2.86
CA ASN A 162 -7.40 16.54 -3.75
C ASN A 162 -6.28 15.81 -4.49
N THR A 163 -5.83 14.69 -3.94
CA THR A 163 -4.68 13.92 -4.44
C THR A 163 -5.04 12.44 -4.48
N TRP A 164 -4.69 11.78 -5.57
CA TRP A 164 -4.89 10.34 -5.78
C TRP A 164 -3.55 9.67 -6.06
N LEU A 165 -3.36 8.50 -5.48
CA LEU A 165 -2.31 7.56 -5.84
C LEU A 165 -2.93 6.46 -6.71
N ILE A 166 -2.43 6.32 -7.94
CA ILE A 166 -2.97 5.39 -8.93
C ILE A 166 -1.89 4.37 -9.30
N TYR A 167 -2.24 3.10 -9.34
CA TYR A 167 -1.36 2.02 -9.78
C TYR A 167 -2.12 1.05 -10.69
N ASN A 168 -1.54 0.74 -11.87
CA ASN A 168 -2.17 -0.11 -12.88
C ASN A 168 -3.60 0.35 -13.26
N GLY A 169 -3.84 1.67 -13.32
CA GLY A 169 -5.13 2.26 -13.70
C GLY A 169 -6.22 2.19 -12.63
N LYS A 170 -5.86 1.84 -11.40
CA LYS A 170 -6.78 1.82 -10.25
C LYS A 170 -6.34 2.82 -9.19
N VAL A 171 -7.27 3.47 -8.56
CA VAL A 171 -7.02 4.28 -7.37
C VAL A 171 -6.59 3.34 -6.24
N VAL A 172 -5.45 3.64 -5.63
CA VAL A 172 -4.85 2.88 -4.54
C VAL A 172 -5.11 3.55 -3.21
N ALA A 173 -4.94 4.86 -3.17
CA ALA A 173 -5.24 5.70 -2.03
C ALA A 173 -5.63 7.09 -2.51
N GLU A 174 -6.42 7.79 -1.73
CA GLU A 174 -6.87 9.14 -2.03
C GLU A 174 -6.90 10.01 -0.78
N SER A 175 -6.68 11.29 -0.96
CA SER A 175 -6.97 12.33 0.02
C SER A 175 -7.59 13.49 -0.72
N GLU A 176 -8.83 13.79 -0.41
CA GLU A 176 -9.59 14.83 -1.09
C GLU A 176 -10.32 15.75 -0.12
N SER A 177 -10.37 17.03 -0.47
CA SER A 177 -11.15 18.06 0.24
C SER A 177 -12.52 18.30 -0.38
N GLU A 178 -12.73 17.85 -1.61
CA GLU A 178 -13.99 17.91 -2.35
C GLU A 178 -14.27 16.51 -2.92
N GLU A 179 -15.51 16.05 -2.83
CA GLU A 179 -15.94 14.79 -3.41
C GLU A 179 -15.84 14.84 -4.94
N ILE A 180 -14.97 14.02 -5.51
CA ILE A 180 -14.73 13.90 -6.95
C ILE A 180 -14.83 12.42 -7.30
N ASP A 181 -15.66 12.10 -8.29
CA ASP A 181 -15.85 10.72 -8.74
C ASP A 181 -14.59 10.16 -9.41
N ASP A 182 -14.10 9.04 -8.89
CA ASP A 182 -12.88 8.37 -9.34
C ASP A 182 -12.93 7.95 -10.81
N GLU A 183 -14.06 7.42 -11.30
CA GLU A 183 -14.20 6.98 -12.69
C GLU A 183 -14.11 8.19 -13.62
N LEU A 184 -14.74 9.29 -13.22
CA LEU A 184 -14.69 10.54 -13.95
C LEU A 184 -13.26 11.11 -13.96
N LEU A 185 -12.57 11.11 -12.82
CA LEU A 185 -11.18 11.52 -12.71
C LEU A 185 -10.28 10.66 -13.62
N LEU A 186 -10.36 9.33 -13.50
CA LEU A 186 -9.56 8.39 -14.30
C LEU A 186 -9.77 8.59 -15.80
N SER A 187 -10.99 8.94 -16.23
CA SER A 187 -11.29 9.25 -17.63
C SER A 187 -10.58 10.49 -18.17
N GLN A 188 -10.16 11.40 -17.26
CA GLN A 188 -9.45 12.64 -17.62
C GLN A 188 -7.93 12.47 -17.63
N ILE A 189 -7.40 11.36 -17.14
CA ILE A 189 -5.95 11.15 -16.98
C ILE A 189 -5.40 10.52 -18.26
N GLY A 190 -4.36 11.13 -18.84
CA GLY A 190 -3.59 10.56 -19.95
C GLY A 190 -2.48 9.62 -19.49
N ASP A 191 -1.79 8.99 -20.44
CA ASP A 191 -0.69 8.05 -20.14
C ASP A 191 0.60 8.75 -19.69
N GLU A 192 0.84 9.97 -20.16
CA GLU A 192 2.07 10.73 -19.90
C GLU A 192 1.95 11.62 -18.65
N ASN A 193 3.10 12.07 -18.15
CA ASN A 193 3.14 13.14 -17.14
C ASN A 193 2.60 14.42 -17.76
N GLU A 194 1.62 15.02 -17.13
CA GLU A 194 0.90 16.14 -17.71
C GLU A 194 0.45 17.15 -16.66
N GLN A 195 0.29 18.40 -17.13
CA GLN A 195 -0.44 19.41 -16.42
C GLN A 195 -1.45 20.03 -17.37
N LYS A 196 -2.74 19.93 -17.03
CA LYS A 196 -3.81 20.43 -17.90
C LYS A 196 -5.00 20.95 -17.13
N GLN A 197 -5.79 21.79 -17.81
CA GLN A 197 -7.10 22.19 -17.29
C GLN A 197 -8.14 21.12 -17.65
N VAL A 198 -8.93 20.74 -16.66
CA VAL A 198 -10.02 19.78 -16.80
C VAL A 198 -11.31 20.35 -16.24
N LYS A 199 -12.44 19.86 -16.73
CA LYS A 199 -13.75 20.21 -16.21
C LYS A 199 -14.38 18.98 -15.58
N ILE A 200 -14.53 18.98 -14.25
CA ILE A 200 -15.14 17.91 -13.48
C ILE A 200 -16.43 18.48 -12.87
N GLU A 201 -17.55 17.82 -13.10
CA GLU A 201 -18.87 18.23 -12.60
C GLU A 201 -19.24 19.72 -12.80
N GLY A 202 -18.80 20.26 -13.92
CA GLY A 202 -19.07 21.66 -14.29
C GLY A 202 -18.10 22.69 -13.69
N LYS A 203 -17.21 22.32 -12.77
CA LYS A 203 -16.16 23.15 -12.20
C LYS A 203 -14.85 22.98 -12.98
N ASN A 204 -14.03 24.02 -13.04
CA ASN A 204 -12.73 23.99 -13.70
C ASN A 204 -11.61 23.74 -12.69
N TYR A 205 -10.75 22.79 -13.01
CA TYR A 205 -9.61 22.39 -12.20
C TYR A 205 -8.31 22.40 -13.00
N LEU A 206 -7.20 22.55 -12.29
CA LEU A 206 -5.88 22.25 -12.79
C LEU A 206 -5.51 20.84 -12.33
N LEU A 207 -5.37 19.90 -13.25
CA LEU A 207 -4.90 18.54 -13.01
C LEU A 207 -3.42 18.47 -13.26
N THR A 208 -2.67 17.89 -12.33
CA THR A 208 -1.24 17.59 -12.46
C THR A 208 -1.02 16.11 -12.22
N LYS A 209 -0.33 15.42 -13.12
CA LYS A 209 0.06 14.01 -13.00
C LYS A 209 1.56 13.85 -13.08
N GLU A 210 2.12 13.09 -12.16
CA GLU A 210 3.49 12.59 -12.20
C GLU A 210 3.49 11.07 -11.96
N THR A 211 4.27 10.35 -12.76
CA THR A 211 4.43 8.89 -12.62
C THR A 211 5.88 8.60 -12.23
N ASP A 212 6.07 7.73 -11.23
CA ASP A 212 7.39 7.28 -10.80
C ASP A 212 7.91 6.09 -11.61
N ASP A 213 9.16 5.69 -11.36
CA ASP A 213 9.83 4.60 -12.09
C ASP A 213 9.22 3.20 -11.80
N VAL A 214 8.41 3.06 -10.76
CA VAL A 214 7.72 1.81 -10.38
C VAL A 214 6.35 1.71 -11.07
N GLY A 215 5.82 2.84 -11.56
CA GLY A 215 4.54 2.93 -12.26
C GLY A 215 3.39 3.45 -11.41
N PHE A 216 3.68 4.05 -10.25
CA PHE A 216 2.69 4.80 -9.49
C PHE A 216 2.51 6.20 -10.07
N SER A 217 1.27 6.58 -10.31
CA SER A 217 0.90 7.92 -10.74
C SER A 217 0.31 8.72 -9.58
N TYR A 218 0.86 9.90 -9.36
CA TYR A 218 0.39 10.89 -8.38
C TYR A 218 -0.41 11.92 -9.12
N VAL A 219 -1.68 12.03 -8.83
CA VAL A 219 -2.59 12.96 -9.47
C VAL A 219 -3.08 13.97 -8.44
N ALA A 220 -2.83 15.24 -8.69
CA ALA A 220 -3.34 16.33 -7.88
C ALA A 220 -4.32 17.17 -8.69
N VAL A 221 -5.45 17.53 -8.08
CA VAL A 221 -6.50 18.34 -8.70
C VAL A 221 -6.76 19.58 -7.84
N GLN A 222 -6.58 20.77 -8.43
CA GLN A 222 -6.76 22.04 -7.72
C GLN A 222 -7.83 22.90 -8.39
N PRO A 223 -8.81 23.44 -7.66
CA PRO A 223 -9.79 24.37 -8.21
C PRO A 223 -9.12 25.62 -8.80
N MET A 224 -9.50 25.99 -10.02
CA MET A 224 -8.91 27.14 -10.72
C MET A 224 -9.11 28.50 -10.03
N ASN A 225 -10.18 28.67 -9.23
CA ASN A 225 -10.42 29.87 -8.47
C ASN A 225 -9.32 30.13 -7.41
N VAL A 226 -8.84 29.08 -6.74
CA VAL A 226 -7.74 29.16 -5.76
C VAL A 226 -6.45 29.64 -6.43
N PHE A 227 -6.21 29.21 -7.66
CA PHE A 227 -5.03 29.60 -8.43
C PHE A 227 -5.07 31.08 -8.86
N THR A 228 -6.23 31.56 -9.29
CA THR A 228 -6.40 32.99 -9.69
C THR A 228 -6.32 33.93 -8.50
N ASP A 229 -6.76 33.54 -7.32
CA ASP A 229 -6.68 34.36 -6.12
C ASP A 229 -5.24 34.49 -5.60
N ARG A 230 -4.42 33.43 -5.67
CA ARG A 230 -2.99 33.50 -5.34
C ARG A 230 -2.21 34.42 -6.29
N LEU A 231 -2.51 34.41 -7.59
CA LEU A 231 -1.90 35.32 -8.56
C LEU A 231 -2.29 36.79 -8.33
N ARG A 232 -3.49 37.06 -7.87
CA ARG A 232 -3.93 38.43 -7.53
C ARG A 232 -3.21 39.02 -6.32
N ILE A 233 -2.85 38.20 -5.31
CA ILE A 233 -2.14 38.67 -4.10
C ILE A 233 -0.70 39.09 -4.41
N HIS A 234 -0.07 38.56 -5.48
CA HIS A 234 1.31 38.94 -5.88
C HIS A 234 1.40 40.10 -6.87
N LEU A 235 0.27 40.67 -7.28
CA LEU A 235 0.21 41.78 -8.24
C LEU A 235 -0.16 43.13 -7.60
N TRP A 236 -0.16 43.21 -6.27
CA TRP A 236 -0.37 44.47 -5.51
C TRP A 236 0.80 44.71 -4.52
#